data_086e34837f597435f7d3f9d99a9cb052
#
_entry.id   086e34837f597435f7d3f9d99a9cb052
#
_cell.length_a   1.000
_cell.length_b   1.000
_cell.length_c   1.000
_cell.angle_alpha   90.00
_cell.angle_beta   90.00
_cell.angle_gamma   90.00
#
_symmetry.space_group_name_H-M   'P 1'
#
loop_
_entity.id
_entity.type
_entity.pdbx_description
1 polymer ?
#
loop_
_entity_poly.entity_id
_entity_poly.type
_entity_poly.pdbx_seq_one_letter_code
_entity_poly.pdbx_strand_id
1 'polypeptide(L)'
;LGLSKLPVSIGGYAEVNWQHIGTDGISKGHQFQMRRMTLFVASTILKKIKFLSEIELEDGGKKIAIEFAAIDVELSPLFNLRGGIIMNPIGAFNQNHDGPKWEFTDRPLSATQMLPATWSNAGFGIFGKTYKNDWMYGYEAYLTGGFNNSIIDNEENKTFLPSAKNNIK
;
A
#
# COMPACT_ATOMS: atom_id res chain seq x y z
N LEU A 1 -25.67 -17.86 0.78
CA LEU A 1 -24.34 -17.76 0.18
C LEU A 1 -23.44 -18.73 0.92
N GLY A 2 -23.16 -19.91 0.28
CA GLY A 2 -22.25 -20.92 0.85
C GLY A 2 -20.81 -20.44 0.75
N LEU A 3 -20.31 -19.80 1.80
CA LEU A 3 -18.92 -19.34 1.93
C LEU A 3 -17.87 -20.45 1.77
N SER A 4 -18.28 -21.71 1.89
CA SER A 4 -17.40 -22.88 1.84
C SER A 4 -16.83 -23.22 0.44
N LYS A 5 -17.19 -22.48 -0.61
CA LYS A 5 -16.74 -22.72 -1.99
C LYS A 5 -16.12 -21.49 -2.68
N LEU A 6 -15.86 -20.41 -1.96
CA LEU A 6 -15.18 -19.26 -2.55
C LEU A 6 -13.70 -19.59 -2.71
N PRO A 7 -13.13 -19.45 -3.92
CA PRO A 7 -11.70 -19.59 -4.12
C PRO A 7 -10.99 -18.46 -3.40
N VAL A 8 -10.22 -18.79 -2.37
CA VAL A 8 -9.39 -17.84 -1.65
C VAL A 8 -7.94 -18.19 -1.88
N SER A 9 -7.17 -17.23 -2.32
CA SER A 9 -5.72 -17.31 -2.43
C SER A 9 -5.09 -16.51 -1.30
N ILE A 10 -4.13 -17.11 -0.62
CA ILE A 10 -3.36 -16.47 0.45
C ILE A 10 -1.90 -16.52 0.06
N GLY A 11 -1.21 -15.41 0.21
CA GLY A 11 0.22 -15.26 -0.01
C GLY A 11 0.80 -14.27 0.98
N GLY A 12 2.11 -14.08 0.94
CA GLY A 12 2.75 -13.10 1.80
C GLY A 12 4.26 -13.29 1.89
N TYR A 13 4.88 -12.46 2.69
CA TYR A 13 6.30 -12.53 3.00
C TYR A 13 6.56 -12.02 4.42
N ALA A 14 7.74 -12.35 4.96
CA ALA A 14 8.25 -11.80 6.21
C ALA A 14 9.62 -11.18 5.96
N GLU A 15 9.86 -10.03 6.56
CA GLU A 15 11.12 -9.31 6.48
C GLU A 15 11.77 -9.25 7.87
N VAL A 16 12.93 -9.86 7.96
CA VAL A 16 13.80 -9.81 9.15
C VAL A 16 15.10 -9.17 8.73
N ASN A 17 15.54 -8.18 9.46
CA ASN A 17 16.84 -7.57 9.25
C ASN A 17 17.71 -7.65 10.49
N TRP A 18 19.01 -7.64 10.22
CA TRP A 18 20.05 -7.40 11.22
C TRP A 18 20.70 -6.06 10.88
N GLN A 19 20.84 -5.22 11.89
CA GLN A 19 21.44 -3.91 11.70
C GLN A 19 22.44 -3.57 12.80
N HIS A 20 23.43 -2.81 12.41
CA HIS A 20 24.35 -2.13 13.31
C HIS A 20 24.08 -0.64 13.27
N ILE A 21 23.78 -0.05 14.41
CA ILE A 21 23.49 1.37 14.50
C ILE A 21 24.68 2.11 15.08
N GLY A 22 25.20 3.09 14.34
CA GLY A 22 26.19 4.06 14.80
C GLY A 22 25.61 5.48 14.71
N THR A 23 25.88 6.31 15.71
CA THR A 23 25.52 7.73 15.70
C THR A 23 26.76 8.51 16.14
N ASP A 24 27.22 9.45 15.34
CA ASP A 24 28.39 10.30 15.63
C ASP A 24 29.65 9.52 16.02
N GLY A 25 29.89 8.38 15.33
CA GLY A 25 31.00 7.49 15.61
C GLY A 25 30.83 6.57 16.83
N ILE A 26 29.70 6.66 17.54
CA ILE A 26 29.39 5.82 18.69
C ILE A 26 28.52 4.65 18.23
N SER A 27 29.00 3.42 18.45
CA SER A 27 28.23 2.21 18.21
C SER A 27 27.10 2.06 19.24
N LYS A 28 25.85 1.90 18.77
CA LYS A 28 24.68 1.53 19.58
C LYS A 28 24.44 0.02 19.60
N GLY A 29 25.38 -0.74 19.06
CA GLY A 29 25.33 -2.20 19.02
C GLY A 29 24.63 -2.77 17.78
N HIS A 30 24.42 -4.08 17.87
CA HIS A 30 23.76 -4.87 16.84
C HIS A 30 22.37 -5.27 17.31
N GLN A 31 21.42 -5.28 16.40
CA GLN A 31 20.07 -5.75 16.72
C GLN A 31 19.45 -6.54 15.56
N PHE A 32 18.62 -7.52 15.92
CA PHE A 32 17.72 -8.18 15.00
C PHE A 32 16.35 -7.56 15.14
N GLN A 33 15.70 -7.33 14.00
CA GLN A 33 14.36 -6.77 13.95
C GLN A 33 13.50 -7.59 13.00
N MET A 34 12.35 -8.05 13.46
CA MET A 34 11.27 -8.45 12.59
C MET A 34 10.59 -7.16 12.10
N ARG A 35 10.93 -6.74 10.89
CA ARG A 35 10.51 -5.45 10.36
C ARG A 35 9.03 -5.47 10.02
N ARG A 36 8.61 -6.51 9.27
CA ARG A 36 7.23 -6.71 8.88
C ARG A 36 6.92 -8.15 8.52
N MET A 37 5.66 -8.47 8.57
CA MET A 37 5.06 -9.65 7.95
C MET A 37 3.83 -9.18 7.17
N THR A 38 3.82 -9.40 5.88
CA THR A 38 2.73 -9.01 4.99
C THR A 38 1.94 -10.23 4.57
N LEU A 39 0.63 -10.13 4.64
CA LEU A 39 -0.32 -11.16 4.25
C LEU A 39 -1.22 -10.63 3.15
N PHE A 40 -1.19 -11.27 1.98
CA PHE A 40 -2.10 -11.01 0.88
C PHE A 40 -3.25 -11.99 0.91
N VAL A 41 -4.47 -11.50 0.79
CA VAL A 41 -5.68 -12.31 0.66
C VAL A 41 -6.43 -11.86 -0.59
N ALA A 42 -6.68 -12.79 -1.50
CA ALA A 42 -7.43 -12.54 -2.72
C ALA A 42 -8.56 -13.55 -2.87
N SER A 43 -9.70 -13.12 -3.37
CA SER A 43 -10.83 -13.99 -3.66
C SER A 43 -11.61 -13.51 -4.89
N THR A 44 -12.03 -14.46 -5.71
CA THR A 44 -13.01 -14.22 -6.77
C THR A 44 -14.39 -14.57 -6.22
N ILE A 45 -15.13 -13.57 -5.76
CA ILE A 45 -16.46 -13.74 -5.14
C ILE A 45 -17.49 -14.16 -6.21
N LEU A 46 -17.45 -13.49 -7.34
CA LEU A 46 -18.26 -13.79 -8.53
C LEU A 46 -17.36 -13.63 -9.78
N LYS A 47 -17.80 -14.14 -10.94
CA LYS A 47 -17.01 -14.08 -12.19
C LYS A 47 -16.39 -12.71 -12.50
N LYS A 48 -17.02 -11.63 -12.05
CA LYS A 48 -16.61 -10.24 -12.30
C LYS A 48 -16.33 -9.45 -11.02
N ILE A 49 -16.42 -10.09 -9.86
CA ILE A 49 -16.22 -9.42 -8.58
C ILE A 49 -15.04 -10.09 -7.87
N LYS A 50 -13.99 -9.32 -7.65
CA LYS A 50 -12.77 -9.74 -6.98
C LYS A 50 -12.57 -8.94 -5.71
N PHE A 51 -12.04 -9.58 -4.70
CA PHE A 51 -11.56 -8.98 -3.47
C PHE A 51 -10.05 -9.14 -3.39
N LEU A 52 -9.37 -8.09 -3.03
CA LEU A 52 -7.93 -8.10 -2.72
C LEU A 52 -7.71 -7.34 -1.41
N SER A 53 -6.83 -7.87 -0.58
CA SER A 53 -6.36 -7.16 0.61
C SER A 53 -4.90 -7.45 0.91
N GLU A 54 -4.29 -6.49 1.55
CA GLU A 54 -2.94 -6.55 2.10
C GLU A 54 -3.00 -6.12 3.56
N ILE A 55 -2.55 -7.01 4.43
CA ILE A 55 -2.49 -6.79 5.88
C ILE A 55 -1.03 -6.88 6.28
N GLU A 56 -0.53 -5.84 6.92
CA GLU A 56 0.85 -5.77 7.40
C GLU A 56 0.90 -5.79 8.92
N LEU A 57 1.75 -6.67 9.45
CA LEU A 57 2.12 -6.71 10.86
C LEU A 57 3.51 -6.11 10.99
N GLU A 58 3.61 -4.97 11.66
CA GLU A 58 4.84 -4.22 11.87
C GLU A 58 5.33 -4.37 13.32
N ASP A 59 6.56 -3.95 13.58
CA ASP A 59 7.17 -3.87 14.91
C ASP A 59 7.06 -5.16 15.74
N GLY A 60 7.39 -6.29 15.12
CA GLY A 60 7.29 -7.59 15.78
C GLY A 60 5.87 -8.04 16.07
N GLY A 61 4.90 -7.56 15.29
CA GLY A 61 3.49 -7.90 15.43
C GLY A 61 2.71 -6.99 16.39
N LYS A 62 3.32 -5.94 16.91
CA LYS A 62 2.66 -4.99 17.82
C LYS A 62 1.70 -4.05 17.10
N LYS A 63 1.89 -3.84 15.81
CA LYS A 63 1.08 -2.95 14.99
C LYS A 63 0.54 -3.72 13.79
N ILE A 64 -0.76 -3.59 13.56
CA ILE A 64 -1.45 -4.16 12.42
C ILE A 64 -1.97 -3.01 11.55
N ALA A 65 -1.63 -3.03 10.28
CA ALA A 65 -2.12 -2.08 9.30
C ALA A 65 -2.84 -2.81 8.16
N ILE A 66 -3.92 -2.23 7.66
CA ILE A 66 -4.50 -2.60 6.38
C ILE A 66 -3.96 -1.62 5.36
N GLU A 67 -3.03 -2.08 4.55
CA GLU A 67 -2.40 -1.22 3.55
C GLU A 67 -3.31 -1.06 2.33
N PHE A 68 -4.05 -2.12 2.01
CA PHE A 68 -4.96 -2.16 0.89
C PHE A 68 -6.09 -3.16 1.18
N ALA A 69 -7.33 -2.81 0.87
CA ALA A 69 -8.48 -3.73 0.92
C ALA A 69 -9.58 -3.21 0.00
N ALA A 70 -9.72 -3.79 -1.17
CA ALA A 70 -10.66 -3.31 -2.17
C ALA A 70 -11.44 -4.43 -2.85
N ILE A 71 -12.61 -4.06 -3.34
CA ILE A 71 -13.44 -4.86 -4.23
C ILE A 71 -13.36 -4.26 -5.64
N ASP A 72 -13.01 -5.09 -6.60
CA ASP A 72 -13.01 -4.76 -8.02
C ASP A 72 -14.22 -5.39 -8.70
N VAL A 73 -14.91 -4.59 -9.51
CA VAL A 73 -15.98 -5.05 -10.41
C VAL A 73 -15.47 -4.93 -11.84
N GLU A 74 -15.15 -6.06 -12.46
CA GLU A 74 -14.58 -6.14 -13.80
C GLU A 74 -15.70 -6.11 -14.85
N LEU A 75 -15.88 -4.97 -15.50
CA LEU A 75 -16.90 -4.78 -16.54
C LEU A 75 -16.34 -5.01 -17.94
N SER A 76 -15.18 -4.43 -18.23
CA SER A 76 -14.45 -4.60 -19.49
C SER A 76 -12.94 -4.35 -19.28
N PRO A 77 -12.09 -4.67 -20.24
CA PRO A 77 -10.66 -4.35 -20.12
C PRO A 77 -10.37 -2.87 -19.90
N LEU A 78 -11.19 -2.00 -20.48
CA LEU A 78 -11.01 -0.55 -20.40
C LEU A 78 -11.83 0.14 -19.30
N PHE A 79 -12.76 -0.56 -18.65
CA PHE A 79 -13.62 0.06 -17.66
C PHE A 79 -13.97 -0.92 -16.54
N ASN A 80 -13.44 -0.65 -15.37
CA ASN A 80 -13.66 -1.42 -14.16
C ASN A 80 -13.89 -0.45 -13.00
N LEU A 81 -14.58 -0.91 -11.97
CA LEU A 81 -14.83 -0.15 -10.76
C LEU A 81 -13.98 -0.73 -9.63
N ARG A 82 -13.49 0.13 -8.76
CA ARG A 82 -12.82 -0.24 -7.51
C ARG A 82 -13.38 0.56 -6.36
N GLY A 83 -13.59 -0.09 -5.21
CA GLY A 83 -14.00 0.58 -3.97
C GLY A 83 -13.44 -0.12 -2.75
N GLY A 84 -13.08 0.66 -1.73
CA GLY A 84 -12.51 0.18 -0.48
C GLY A 84 -11.36 1.05 0.01
N ILE A 85 -10.37 0.46 0.67
CA ILE A 85 -9.09 1.10 0.98
C ILE A 85 -8.19 0.94 -0.24
N ILE A 86 -7.91 2.05 -0.91
CA ILE A 86 -7.23 2.10 -2.20
C ILE A 86 -5.85 2.70 -2.01
N MET A 87 -4.84 2.06 -2.58
CA MET A 87 -3.51 2.62 -2.70
C MET A 87 -3.54 3.78 -3.69
N ASN A 88 -3.14 4.97 -3.25
CA ASN A 88 -3.12 6.13 -4.14
C ASN A 88 -2.06 5.95 -5.23
N PRO A 89 -2.42 6.11 -6.53
CA PRO A 89 -1.50 5.93 -7.65
C PRO A 89 -0.60 7.16 -7.84
N ILE A 90 0.02 7.63 -6.76
CA ILE A 90 0.88 8.81 -6.77
C ILE A 90 2.32 8.38 -6.49
N GLY A 91 3.16 8.61 -7.46
CA GLY A 91 4.55 8.15 -7.44
C GLY A 91 4.67 6.65 -7.71
N ALA A 92 5.72 6.25 -8.39
CA ALA A 92 5.95 4.85 -8.76
C ALA A 92 6.17 3.94 -7.55
N PHE A 93 6.70 4.48 -6.46
CA PHE A 93 7.05 3.69 -5.27
C PHE A 93 5.82 3.32 -4.44
N ASN A 94 4.78 4.14 -4.36
CA ASN A 94 3.64 3.87 -3.50
C ASN A 94 2.93 2.54 -3.86
N GLN A 95 2.73 2.28 -5.14
CA GLN A 95 2.15 1.02 -5.62
C GLN A 95 3.15 -0.16 -5.65
N ASN A 96 4.44 0.10 -5.44
CA ASN A 96 5.51 -0.89 -5.44
C ASN A 96 6.27 -0.92 -4.11
N HIS A 97 5.60 -0.59 -3.02
CA HIS A 97 6.20 -0.42 -1.70
C HIS A 97 6.59 -1.72 -0.99
N ASP A 98 6.25 -2.86 -1.54
CA ASP A 98 6.61 -4.18 -0.99
C ASP A 98 8.11 -4.42 -0.95
N GLY A 99 8.63 -4.88 0.19
CA GLY A 99 10.05 -5.14 0.38
C GLY A 99 10.71 -6.00 -0.71
N PRO A 100 10.11 -7.10 -1.17
CA PRO A 100 10.67 -7.93 -2.24
C PRO A 100 10.83 -7.23 -3.60
N LYS A 101 10.21 -6.07 -3.80
CA LYS A 101 10.32 -5.28 -5.03
C LYS A 101 11.43 -4.22 -4.97
N TRP A 102 12.07 -4.04 -3.82
CA TRP A 102 13.08 -2.99 -3.67
C TRP A 102 14.44 -3.45 -4.21
N GLU A 103 15.18 -2.50 -4.74
CA GLU A 103 16.58 -2.68 -5.14
C GLU A 103 17.55 -2.40 -3.98
N PHE A 104 17.08 -1.71 -2.94
CA PHE A 104 17.85 -1.33 -1.77
C PHE A 104 17.23 -1.89 -0.49
N THR A 105 18.00 -1.91 0.58
CA THR A 105 17.58 -2.42 1.90
C THR A 105 16.54 -1.55 2.59
N ASP A 106 16.44 -0.28 2.20
CA ASP A 106 15.53 0.68 2.79
C ASP A 106 14.75 1.46 1.73
N ARG A 107 13.59 1.99 2.16
CA ARG A 107 12.75 2.88 1.34
C ARG A 107 13.50 4.16 0.99
N PRO A 108 13.33 4.70 -0.23
CA PRO A 108 13.91 6.00 -0.58
C PRO A 108 13.40 7.10 0.35
N LEU A 109 14.25 8.09 0.62
CA LEU A 109 13.89 9.23 1.48
C LEU A 109 12.66 10.00 0.97
N SER A 110 12.48 10.08 -0.34
CA SER A 110 11.28 10.66 -0.94
C SER A 110 9.99 9.93 -0.55
N ALA A 111 10.05 8.62 -0.38
CA ALA A 111 8.92 7.78 0.01
C ALA A 111 8.71 7.70 1.54
N THR A 112 9.63 8.23 2.34
CA THR A 112 9.51 8.25 3.80
C THR A 112 9.28 9.65 4.35
N GLN A 113 9.75 10.68 3.65
CA GLN A 113 9.72 12.06 4.13
C GLN A 113 8.83 13.00 3.30
N MET A 114 8.71 12.79 2.00
CA MET A 114 7.88 13.65 1.15
C MET A 114 6.47 13.10 0.96
N LEU A 115 6.36 11.87 0.51
CA LEU A 115 5.09 11.17 0.35
C LEU A 115 5.17 9.88 1.16
N PRO A 116 4.31 9.69 2.17
CA PRO A 116 4.36 8.48 2.98
C PRO A 116 4.02 7.26 2.11
N ALA A 117 4.95 6.36 1.96
CA ALA A 117 4.63 5.01 1.55
C ALA A 117 4.39 4.19 2.84
N THR A 118 3.26 3.56 3.03
CA THR A 118 2.18 3.38 2.06
C THR A 118 1.09 4.42 2.25
N TRP A 119 0.72 5.09 1.21
CA TRP A 119 -0.38 6.05 1.26
C TRP A 119 -1.63 5.45 0.64
N SER A 120 -2.56 5.04 1.47
CA SER A 120 -3.87 4.52 1.07
C SER A 120 -5.00 5.26 1.77
N ASN A 121 -6.13 5.38 1.09
CA ASN A 121 -7.33 6.02 1.61
C ASN A 121 -8.58 5.22 1.24
N ALA A 122 -9.61 5.34 2.06
CA ALA A 122 -10.93 4.86 1.70
C ALA A 122 -11.49 5.69 0.53
N GLY A 123 -12.05 5.01 -0.46
CA GLY A 123 -12.57 5.67 -1.64
C GLY A 123 -13.12 4.70 -2.69
N PHE A 124 -13.41 5.24 -3.85
CA PHE A 124 -13.85 4.48 -5.01
C PHE A 124 -13.39 5.16 -6.31
N GLY A 125 -13.39 4.42 -7.39
CA GLY A 125 -13.02 4.97 -8.68
C GLY A 125 -13.10 3.96 -9.80
N ILE A 126 -12.46 4.33 -10.89
CA ILE A 126 -12.44 3.57 -12.13
C ILE A 126 -11.01 3.33 -12.57
N PHE A 127 -10.80 2.21 -13.23
CA PHE A 127 -9.53 1.88 -13.84
C PHE A 127 -9.72 1.03 -15.09
N GLY A 128 -8.71 1.04 -15.94
CA GLY A 128 -8.71 0.21 -17.13
C GLY A 128 -7.36 0.18 -17.80
N LYS A 129 -7.14 -0.85 -18.59
CA LYS A 129 -5.93 -1.00 -19.39
C LYS A 129 -6.20 -1.72 -20.69
N THR A 130 -5.45 -1.40 -21.71
CA THR A 130 -5.45 -2.08 -22.99
C THR A 130 -4.05 -2.20 -23.56
N TYR A 131 -3.90 -3.13 -24.44
CA TYR A 131 -2.63 -3.35 -25.17
C TYR A 131 -2.89 -3.11 -26.65
N LYS A 132 -2.00 -2.35 -27.30
CA LYS A 132 -2.04 -2.13 -28.73
C LYS A 132 -0.61 -2.17 -29.25
N ASN A 133 -0.31 -3.13 -30.12
CA ASN A 133 1.04 -3.50 -30.52
C ASN A 133 1.88 -3.81 -29.26
N ASP A 134 3.08 -3.22 -29.13
CA ASP A 134 3.99 -3.40 -27.99
C ASP A 134 3.73 -2.40 -26.85
N TRP A 135 2.64 -1.61 -26.93
CA TRP A 135 2.32 -0.58 -25.95
C TRP A 135 1.18 -1.01 -25.03
N MET A 136 1.34 -0.73 -23.75
CA MET A 136 0.29 -0.80 -22.75
C MET A 136 -0.21 0.60 -22.43
N TYR A 137 -1.51 0.81 -22.52
CA TYR A 137 -2.19 2.03 -22.09
C TYR A 137 -3.09 1.70 -20.91
N GLY A 138 -2.97 2.48 -19.83
CA GLY A 138 -3.78 2.29 -18.65
C GLY A 138 -4.12 3.63 -18.01
N TYR A 139 -5.20 3.63 -17.23
CA TYR A 139 -5.60 4.77 -16.43
C TYR A 139 -6.21 4.31 -15.12
N GLU A 140 -6.07 5.13 -14.11
CA GLU A 140 -6.73 5.00 -12.81
C GLU A 140 -7.22 6.40 -12.38
N ALA A 141 -8.46 6.49 -11.90
CA ALA A 141 -9.03 7.71 -11.39
C ALA A 141 -9.88 7.39 -10.15
N TYR A 142 -9.50 7.95 -9.01
CA TYR A 142 -10.12 7.67 -7.72
C TYR A 142 -10.60 8.94 -7.03
N LEU A 143 -11.73 8.83 -6.34
CA LEU A 143 -12.20 9.79 -5.36
C LEU A 143 -11.99 9.18 -3.98
N THR A 144 -11.11 9.76 -3.19
CA THR A 144 -10.71 9.25 -1.88
C THR A 144 -10.91 10.30 -0.79
N GLY A 145 -10.91 9.87 0.46
CA GLY A 145 -10.86 10.79 1.58
C GLY A 145 -9.64 11.71 1.48
N GLY A 146 -9.85 13.00 1.77
CA GLY A 146 -8.80 13.99 1.72
C GLY A 146 -7.94 14.03 2.99
N PHE A 147 -7.02 14.98 3.02
CA PHE A 147 -6.21 15.26 4.19
C PHE A 147 -7.02 16.02 5.24
N ASN A 148 -6.62 15.90 6.49
CA ASN A 148 -7.14 16.77 7.55
C ASN A 148 -6.34 18.09 7.62
N ASN A 149 -6.85 19.06 8.36
CA ASN A 149 -6.24 20.38 8.46
C ASN A 149 -4.83 20.38 9.07
N SER A 150 -4.44 19.33 9.81
CA SER A 150 -3.09 19.23 10.41
C SER A 150 -1.96 19.19 9.37
N ILE A 151 -2.28 18.94 8.10
CA ILE A 151 -1.31 19.02 7.00
C ILE A 151 -1.10 20.47 6.56
N ILE A 152 -2.17 21.25 6.61
CA ILE A 152 -2.17 22.68 6.21
C ILE A 152 -1.58 23.53 7.33
N ASP A 153 -1.93 23.21 8.58
CA ASP A 153 -1.51 23.92 9.79
C ASP A 153 -0.16 23.42 10.35
N ASN A 154 0.71 22.99 9.46
CA ASN A 154 2.04 22.50 9.83
C ASN A 154 2.96 23.68 10.21
N GLU A 155 3.10 23.95 11.50
CA GLU A 155 3.89 25.06 12.05
C GLU A 155 5.37 25.06 11.66
N GLU A 156 5.89 23.91 11.24
CA GLU A 156 7.30 23.77 10.86
C GLU A 156 7.56 24.02 9.36
N ASN A 157 6.57 24.42 8.57
CA ASN A 157 6.67 24.61 7.11
C ASN A 157 7.30 23.43 6.35
N LYS A 158 7.14 22.22 6.87
CA LYS A 158 7.63 21.02 6.22
C LYS A 158 6.68 20.62 5.11
N THR A 159 7.20 20.50 3.91
CA THR A 159 6.44 20.12 2.69
C THR A 159 6.18 18.62 2.59
N PHE A 160 6.28 17.87 3.67
CA PHE A 160 6.04 16.43 3.68
C PHE A 160 4.75 16.09 4.41
N LEU A 161 4.13 14.99 4.01
CA LEU A 161 2.86 14.49 4.54
C LEU A 161 3.13 13.36 5.55
N PRO A 162 3.47 13.66 6.82
CA PRO A 162 4.03 12.65 7.71
C PRO A 162 3.05 11.60 8.20
N SER A 163 1.77 11.68 7.92
CA SER A 163 0.79 10.71 8.43
C SER A 163 -0.54 10.74 7.72
N ALA A 164 -0.52 10.81 6.41
CA ALA A 164 -1.75 10.78 5.60
C ALA A 164 -2.43 9.40 5.59
N LYS A 165 -1.99 8.46 6.43
CA LYS A 165 -2.58 7.13 6.51
C LYS A 165 -4.01 7.23 7.01
N ASN A 166 -4.94 6.80 6.16
CA ASN A 166 -6.35 6.52 6.52
C ASN A 166 -7.08 7.63 7.29
N ASN A 167 -6.91 8.89 6.89
CA ASN A 167 -7.74 9.96 7.40
C ASN A 167 -9.18 9.84 6.86
N ILE A 168 -9.92 8.92 7.47
CA ILE A 168 -11.37 8.85 7.31
C ILE A 168 -11.97 9.96 8.17
N LYS A 169 -12.50 11.00 7.55
CA LYS A 169 -13.50 11.86 8.16
C LYS A 169 -14.82 11.60 7.48
#